data_3b2fd0cdab016adc07e94ee185ff1ae1
#
_entry.id   3b2fd0cdab016adc07e94ee185ff1ae1
#
_cell.length_a   1.000
_cell.length_b   1.000
_cell.length_c   1.000
_cell.angle_alpha   90.00
_cell.angle_beta   90.00
_cell.angle_gamma   90.00
#
_symmetry.space_group_name_H-M   'P 1'
#
loop_
_entity.id
_entity.type
_entity.pdbx_description
1 polymer ?
#
loop_
_entity_poly.entity_id
_entity_poly.type
_entity_poly.pdbx_seq_one_letter_code
_entity_poly.pdbx_strand_id
1 'polypeptide(L)'
;MREAHPTDEWQMKSNVKDEVCYAQPKTLEQRVAIAQDFTKRYKYTVPFGIDDMTNEADAAYSAWPERLYVIDESGHIAYRGGMGPFNYRPAEIREWLAARYGAVRHETPAGTPPTSSNSSATTGPATGGSSTTAASAPESETKSAK
;
A
#
# COMPACT_ATOMS: atom_id res chain seq x y z
N MET A 1 -9.22 17.33 -0.76
CA MET A 1 -8.35 16.39 -0.04
C MET A 1 -7.54 17.21 0.95
N ARG A 2 -7.45 16.78 2.20
CA ARG A 2 -6.53 17.37 3.18
C ARG A 2 -5.16 16.78 2.96
N GLU A 3 -4.12 17.61 2.92
CA GLU A 3 -2.76 17.12 2.70
C GLU A 3 -2.12 16.70 4.03
N ALA A 4 -1.50 15.50 4.04
CA ALA A 4 -0.89 14.97 5.24
C ALA A 4 0.50 15.56 5.52
N HIS A 5 1.22 15.92 4.47
CA HIS A 5 2.58 16.45 4.54
C HIS A 5 2.70 17.63 3.59
N PRO A 6 2.04 18.77 3.91
CA PRO A 6 2.03 19.92 3.03
C PRO A 6 3.39 20.63 3.01
N THR A 7 3.66 21.37 1.96
CA THR A 7 4.93 22.11 1.80
C THR A 7 5.09 23.25 2.79
N ASP A 8 3.99 23.76 3.32
CA ASP A 8 3.94 24.82 4.32
C ASP A 8 4.00 24.32 5.78
N GLU A 9 4.17 23.01 5.97
CA GLU A 9 4.36 22.37 7.28
C GLU A 9 5.49 21.34 7.20
N TRP A 10 5.32 20.17 7.83
CA TRP A 10 6.30 19.09 7.78
C TRP A 10 6.19 18.27 6.50
N GLN A 11 7.27 18.20 5.73
CA GLN A 11 7.32 17.50 4.44
C GLN A 11 8.11 16.19 4.54
N MET A 12 7.65 15.14 3.85
CA MET A 12 8.38 13.89 3.71
C MET A 12 9.36 13.93 2.55
N LYS A 13 10.56 13.37 2.76
CA LYS A 13 11.59 13.25 1.71
C LYS A 13 11.09 12.44 0.50
N SER A 14 10.24 11.43 0.71
CA SER A 14 9.61 10.67 -0.36
C SER A 14 8.76 11.55 -1.27
N ASN A 15 7.95 12.46 -0.71
CA ASN A 15 7.12 13.35 -1.49
C ASN A 15 7.94 14.28 -2.38
N VAL A 16 9.07 14.75 -1.88
CA VAL A 16 10.01 15.58 -2.68
C VAL A 16 10.60 14.76 -3.81
N LYS A 17 11.04 13.53 -3.54
CA LYS A 17 11.60 12.61 -4.55
C LYS A 17 10.58 12.27 -5.65
N ASP A 18 9.33 12.08 -5.24
CA ASP A 18 8.25 11.66 -6.14
C ASP A 18 7.51 12.87 -6.76
N GLU A 19 7.98 14.09 -6.49
CA GLU A 19 7.41 15.35 -7.00
C GLU A 19 5.90 15.50 -6.68
N VAL A 20 5.47 15.05 -5.49
CA VAL A 20 4.09 15.16 -4.98
C VAL A 20 4.04 16.11 -3.80
N CYS A 21 4.45 17.36 -4.02
CA CYS A 21 4.54 18.38 -3.00
C CYS A 21 3.45 19.44 -3.21
N TYR A 22 2.48 19.49 -2.28
CA TYR A 22 1.38 20.44 -2.31
C TYR A 22 1.36 21.24 -1.02
N ALA A 23 0.96 22.51 -1.11
CA ALA A 23 0.58 23.29 0.06
C ALA A 23 -0.79 22.84 0.57
N GLN A 24 -1.09 23.08 1.86
CA GLN A 24 -2.40 22.81 2.40
C GLN A 24 -3.47 23.59 1.65
N PRO A 25 -4.48 22.96 1.03
CA PRO A 25 -5.51 23.65 0.29
C PRO A 25 -6.37 24.51 1.24
N LYS A 26 -6.56 25.76 0.88
CA LYS A 26 -7.33 26.76 1.67
C LYS A 26 -8.72 27.03 1.09
N THR A 27 -8.98 26.52 -0.12
CA THR A 27 -10.29 26.62 -0.78
C THR A 27 -10.69 25.27 -1.38
N LEU A 28 -11.98 25.12 -1.66
CA LEU A 28 -12.50 23.92 -2.30
C LEU A 28 -11.89 23.72 -3.70
N GLU A 29 -11.71 24.80 -4.47
CA GLU A 29 -11.12 24.74 -5.80
C GLU A 29 -9.68 24.19 -5.75
N GLN A 30 -8.89 24.62 -4.77
CA GLN A 30 -7.53 24.10 -4.56
C GLN A 30 -7.55 22.62 -4.20
N ARG A 31 -8.50 22.19 -3.34
CA ARG A 31 -8.69 20.80 -2.96
C ARG A 31 -9.08 19.93 -4.15
N VAL A 32 -9.98 20.44 -5.00
CA VAL A 32 -10.38 19.79 -6.26
C VAL A 32 -9.21 19.68 -7.22
N ALA A 33 -8.40 20.73 -7.37
CA ALA A 33 -7.22 20.72 -8.25
C ALA A 33 -6.20 19.64 -7.84
N ILE A 34 -5.90 19.51 -6.54
CA ILE A 34 -5.02 18.44 -6.03
C ILE A 34 -5.60 17.05 -6.33
N ALA A 35 -6.90 16.87 -6.14
CA ALA A 35 -7.57 15.61 -6.43
C ALA A 35 -7.55 15.26 -7.94
N GLN A 36 -7.72 16.25 -8.82
CA GLN A 36 -7.60 16.07 -10.26
C GLN A 36 -6.17 15.69 -10.67
N ASP A 37 -5.17 16.31 -10.07
CA ASP A 37 -3.77 15.96 -10.33
C ASP A 37 -3.46 14.53 -9.88
N PHE A 38 -3.95 14.12 -8.73
CA PHE A 38 -3.87 12.73 -8.26
C PHE A 38 -4.47 11.75 -9.27
N THR A 39 -5.71 12.00 -9.73
CA THR A 39 -6.38 11.10 -10.69
C THR A 39 -5.62 11.00 -12.01
N LYS A 40 -5.12 12.12 -12.50
CA LYS A 40 -4.34 12.18 -13.73
C LYS A 40 -3.00 11.45 -13.60
N ARG A 41 -2.28 11.71 -12.50
CA ARG A 41 -0.94 11.16 -12.25
C ARG A 41 -0.98 9.64 -12.10
N TYR A 42 -1.92 9.14 -11.31
CA TYR A 42 -2.04 7.71 -11.01
C TYR A 42 -3.03 6.97 -11.93
N LYS A 43 -3.58 7.64 -12.95
CA LYS A 43 -4.61 7.07 -13.84
C LYS A 43 -5.75 6.44 -13.04
N TYR A 44 -6.15 7.10 -11.97
CA TYR A 44 -7.13 6.59 -11.03
C TYR A 44 -8.53 6.64 -11.64
N THR A 45 -9.21 5.50 -11.72
CA THR A 45 -10.49 5.35 -12.41
C THR A 45 -11.68 5.13 -11.48
N VAL A 46 -11.44 4.89 -10.20
CA VAL A 46 -12.52 4.68 -9.22
C VAL A 46 -13.14 6.05 -8.89
N PRO A 47 -14.47 6.19 -8.98
CA PRO A 47 -15.14 7.41 -8.55
C PRO A 47 -14.88 7.70 -7.06
N PHE A 48 -14.67 8.95 -6.72
CA PHE A 48 -14.52 9.38 -5.33
C PHE A 48 -15.13 10.76 -5.11
N GLY A 49 -15.57 11.00 -3.88
CA GLY A 49 -16.03 12.30 -3.43
C GLY A 49 -14.88 13.13 -2.86
N ILE A 50 -15.02 14.43 -2.89
CA ILE A 50 -14.11 15.38 -2.24
C ILE A 50 -14.89 16.02 -1.12
N ASP A 51 -14.40 15.85 0.11
CA ASP A 51 -14.97 16.52 1.28
C ASP A 51 -14.81 18.04 1.14
N ASP A 52 -15.77 18.79 1.61
CA ASP A 52 -15.69 20.25 1.60
C ASP A 52 -14.69 20.79 2.64
N MET A 53 -14.60 22.11 2.77
CA MET A 53 -13.64 22.73 3.68
C MET A 53 -14.01 22.57 5.15
N THR A 54 -15.23 22.14 5.47
CA THR A 54 -15.65 21.82 6.84
C THR A 54 -15.14 20.48 7.33
N ASN A 55 -14.76 19.57 6.40
CA ASN A 55 -14.28 18.21 6.66
C ASN A 55 -15.31 17.35 7.40
N GLU A 56 -16.58 17.47 7.06
CA GLU A 56 -17.68 16.75 7.74
C GLU A 56 -17.57 15.24 7.55
N ALA A 57 -17.23 14.77 6.34
CA ALA A 57 -17.05 13.35 6.10
C ALA A 57 -15.82 12.80 6.85
N ASP A 58 -14.70 13.53 6.85
CA ASP A 58 -13.52 13.19 7.63
C ASP A 58 -13.86 13.04 9.12
N ALA A 59 -14.59 14.00 9.68
CA ALA A 59 -15.01 13.98 11.08
C ALA A 59 -15.98 12.81 11.37
N ALA A 60 -17.00 12.61 10.52
CA ALA A 60 -18.02 11.57 10.72
C ALA A 60 -17.42 10.15 10.66
N TYR A 61 -16.50 9.92 9.76
CA TYR A 61 -15.82 8.62 9.62
C TYR A 61 -14.54 8.49 10.44
N SER A 62 -14.11 9.53 11.15
CA SER A 62 -12.77 9.57 11.79
C SER A 62 -11.69 9.10 10.83
N ALA A 63 -11.69 9.66 9.60
CA ALA A 63 -10.98 9.11 8.47
C ALA A 63 -9.48 9.48 8.45
N TRP A 64 -9.08 10.53 9.15
CA TRP A 64 -7.71 11.02 9.15
C TRP A 64 -6.72 10.07 9.88
N PRO A 65 -5.50 9.82 9.36
CA PRO A 65 -5.03 10.18 8.02
C PRO A 65 -5.62 9.31 6.91
N GLU A 66 -5.97 8.07 7.17
CA GLU A 66 -6.71 7.16 6.30
C GLU A 66 -7.40 6.07 7.10
N ARG A 67 -8.56 5.60 6.60
CA ARG A 67 -9.32 4.50 7.20
C ARG A 67 -10.18 3.82 6.14
N LEU A 68 -10.34 2.52 6.28
CA LEU A 68 -11.16 1.70 5.39
C LEU A 68 -12.49 1.35 6.06
N TYR A 69 -13.55 1.40 5.28
CA TYR A 69 -14.89 0.95 5.67
C TYR A 69 -15.48 0.07 4.57
N VAL A 70 -16.32 -0.86 4.95
CA VAL A 70 -17.25 -1.52 4.05
C VAL A 70 -18.66 -1.15 4.49
N ILE A 71 -19.42 -0.61 3.55
CA ILE A 71 -20.86 -0.35 3.69
C ILE A 71 -21.56 -1.43 2.89
N ASP A 72 -22.44 -2.18 3.54
CA ASP A 72 -23.18 -3.26 2.89
C ASP A 72 -24.35 -2.74 2.02
N GLU A 73 -25.04 -3.67 1.37
CA GLU A 73 -26.14 -3.36 0.45
C GLU A 73 -27.35 -2.72 1.15
N SER A 74 -27.44 -2.85 2.47
CA SER A 74 -28.48 -2.22 3.30
C SER A 74 -28.09 -0.83 3.80
N GLY A 75 -26.88 -0.37 3.48
CA GLY A 75 -26.35 0.94 3.88
C GLY A 75 -25.72 0.97 5.27
N HIS A 76 -25.47 -0.19 5.88
CA HIS A 76 -24.85 -0.27 7.20
C HIS A 76 -23.34 -0.51 7.09
N ILE A 77 -22.62 0.00 8.09
CA ILE A 77 -21.18 -0.27 8.22
C ILE A 77 -20.98 -1.73 8.64
N ALA A 78 -20.59 -2.57 7.70
CA ALA A 78 -20.31 -4.00 7.93
C ALA A 78 -18.86 -4.25 8.37
N TYR A 79 -17.93 -3.34 8.04
CA TYR A 79 -16.54 -3.41 8.47
C TYR A 79 -16.00 -2.00 8.71
N ARG A 80 -15.23 -1.85 9.77
CA ARG A 80 -14.49 -0.64 10.10
C ARG A 80 -13.04 -0.97 10.42
N GLY A 81 -12.12 -0.51 9.57
CA GLY A 81 -10.69 -0.66 9.77
C GLY A 81 -10.11 0.23 10.88
N GLY A 82 -8.91 -0.08 11.29
CA GLY A 82 -8.14 0.77 12.19
C GLY A 82 -7.64 2.04 11.50
N MET A 83 -7.24 3.01 12.29
CA MET A 83 -6.67 4.27 11.79
C MET A 83 -5.25 4.03 11.24
N GLY A 84 -4.98 4.49 10.03
CA GLY A 84 -3.65 4.47 9.46
C GLY A 84 -2.65 5.42 10.12
N PRO A 85 -1.38 5.34 9.72
CA PRO A 85 -0.85 4.38 8.76
C PRO A 85 -0.66 2.96 9.35
N PHE A 86 -0.53 2.82 10.70
CA PHE A 86 -0.15 1.55 11.34
C PHE A 86 -1.24 0.48 11.33
N ASN A 87 -2.51 0.88 11.30
CA ASN A 87 -3.64 -0.03 11.27
C ASN A 87 -4.41 -0.01 9.93
N TYR A 88 -3.76 0.49 8.87
CA TYR A 88 -4.31 0.43 7.52
C TYR A 88 -4.07 -0.95 6.92
N ARG A 89 -5.10 -1.79 6.94
CA ARG A 89 -5.02 -3.21 6.56
C ARG A 89 -5.98 -3.58 5.43
N PRO A 90 -5.66 -3.23 4.19
CA PRO A 90 -6.54 -3.54 3.05
C PRO A 90 -6.73 -5.05 2.80
N ALA A 91 -5.84 -5.89 3.30
CA ALA A 91 -5.98 -7.35 3.24
C ALA A 91 -7.24 -7.83 3.97
N GLU A 92 -7.58 -7.26 5.13
CA GLU A 92 -8.78 -7.63 5.90
C GLU A 92 -10.07 -7.38 5.10
N ILE A 93 -10.14 -6.28 4.32
CA ILE A 93 -11.27 -6.04 3.42
C ILE A 93 -11.34 -7.09 2.31
N ARG A 94 -10.20 -7.47 1.75
CA ARG A 94 -10.16 -8.52 0.72
C ARG A 94 -10.68 -9.85 1.27
N GLU A 95 -10.28 -10.22 2.47
CA GLU A 95 -10.76 -11.42 3.16
C GLU A 95 -12.26 -11.33 3.45
N TRP A 96 -12.74 -10.19 3.94
CA TRP A 96 -14.15 -9.95 4.18
C TRP A 96 -14.98 -10.10 2.88
N LEU A 97 -14.52 -9.48 1.79
CA LEU A 97 -15.17 -9.57 0.49
C LEU A 97 -15.16 -11.00 -0.06
N ALA A 98 -14.04 -11.71 0.08
CA ALA A 98 -13.92 -13.09 -0.36
C ALA A 98 -14.84 -14.03 0.43
N ALA A 99 -15.00 -13.82 1.73
CA ALA A 99 -15.90 -14.59 2.58
C ALA A 99 -17.38 -14.36 2.21
N ARG A 100 -17.76 -13.15 1.83
CA ARG A 100 -19.15 -12.80 1.50
C ARG A 100 -19.53 -13.11 0.06
N TYR A 101 -18.66 -12.84 -0.89
CA TYR A 101 -18.96 -12.91 -2.33
C TYR A 101 -18.17 -13.98 -3.08
N GLY A 102 -17.30 -14.71 -2.38
CA GLY A 102 -16.34 -15.64 -2.99
C GLY A 102 -15.07 -14.95 -3.45
N ALA A 103 -14.01 -15.73 -3.63
CA ALA A 103 -12.72 -15.21 -4.08
C ALA A 103 -12.84 -14.61 -5.50
N VAL A 104 -12.33 -13.40 -5.68
CA VAL A 104 -12.21 -12.80 -7.01
C VAL A 104 -11.27 -13.66 -7.84
N ARG A 105 -11.80 -14.28 -8.90
CA ARG A 105 -10.96 -14.91 -9.91
C ARG A 105 -10.32 -13.77 -10.72
N HIS A 106 -9.04 -13.53 -10.52
CA HIS A 106 -8.28 -12.77 -11.50
C HIS A 106 -8.20 -13.65 -12.75
N GLU A 107 -8.98 -13.33 -13.77
CA GLU A 107 -8.71 -13.85 -15.10
C GLU A 107 -7.33 -13.30 -15.49
N THR A 108 -6.32 -14.16 -15.43
CA THR A 108 -5.04 -13.88 -16.06
C THR A 108 -5.35 -13.74 -17.55
N PRO A 109 -5.04 -12.61 -18.21
CA PRO A 109 -5.26 -12.52 -19.63
C PRO A 109 -4.56 -13.70 -20.30
N ALA A 110 -5.32 -14.50 -21.02
CA ALA A 110 -4.82 -15.62 -21.77
C ALA A 110 -3.82 -15.10 -22.82
N GLY A 111 -2.55 -15.35 -22.63
CA GLY A 111 -1.54 -14.90 -23.54
C GLY A 111 -0.12 -15.28 -23.13
N THR A 112 0.26 -16.49 -23.33
CA THR A 112 1.43 -16.98 -24.06
C THR A 112 1.60 -18.47 -23.71
N PRO A 113 1.54 -19.39 -24.66
CA PRO A 113 1.83 -20.80 -24.39
C PRO A 113 3.28 -20.94 -23.93
N PRO A 114 3.58 -21.86 -23.00
CA PRO A 114 4.94 -22.06 -22.56
C PRO A 114 5.76 -22.59 -23.73
N THR A 115 6.80 -21.87 -24.08
CA THR A 115 7.83 -22.34 -24.98
C THR A 115 8.48 -23.57 -24.34
N SER A 116 8.24 -24.73 -24.90
CA SER A 116 8.87 -25.98 -24.50
C SER A 116 10.39 -25.89 -24.79
N SER A 117 11.17 -25.59 -23.77
CA SER A 117 12.61 -25.79 -23.81
C SER A 117 12.90 -27.27 -23.57
N ASN A 118 13.19 -27.95 -24.67
CA ASN A 118 13.76 -29.27 -24.73
C ASN A 118 15.17 -29.20 -24.14
N SER A 119 15.39 -29.66 -22.92
CA SER A 119 16.74 -29.84 -22.38
C SER A 119 17.10 -31.30 -22.39
N SER A 120 17.95 -31.61 -23.33
CA SER A 120 18.67 -32.89 -23.50
C SER A 120 19.48 -33.20 -22.22
N ALA A 121 19.23 -34.35 -21.66
CA ALA A 121 20.06 -34.95 -20.63
C ALA A 121 21.46 -35.32 -21.19
N THR A 122 22.50 -34.91 -20.47
CA THR A 122 23.82 -35.53 -20.60
C THR A 122 24.33 -35.96 -19.27
N THR A 123 24.48 -37.25 -19.14
CA THR A 123 25.00 -38.02 -18.02
C THR A 123 26.53 -37.92 -17.96
N GLY A 124 27.10 -37.82 -16.74
CA GLY A 124 28.54 -38.07 -16.54
C GLY A 124 29.02 -37.69 -15.13
N PRO A 125 29.97 -38.39 -14.53
CA PRO A 125 29.85 -38.93 -13.17
C PRO A 125 30.67 -38.21 -12.11
N ALA A 126 30.45 -38.67 -10.86
CA ALA A 126 30.96 -38.24 -9.55
C ALA A 126 32.49 -38.31 -9.41
N THR A 127 33.01 -37.44 -8.52
CA THR A 127 34.11 -37.67 -7.55
C THR A 127 34.17 -36.45 -6.65
N GLY A 128 33.98 -36.45 -5.38
CA GLY A 128 34.78 -36.86 -4.25
C GLY A 128 35.60 -35.66 -3.72
N GLY A 129 35.38 -35.23 -2.42
CA GLY A 129 36.28 -34.31 -1.78
C GLY A 129 35.68 -33.64 -0.53
N SER A 130 35.93 -34.27 0.60
CA SER A 130 35.76 -33.79 2.01
C SER A 130 36.63 -32.59 2.36
N SER A 131 36.16 -31.72 3.30
CA SER A 131 36.93 -31.15 4.43
C SER A 131 36.16 -29.90 4.97
N THR A 132 35.52 -30.00 6.11
CA THR A 132 35.87 -29.56 7.46
C THR A 132 36.62 -28.23 7.58
N THR A 133 36.05 -27.26 8.30
CA THR A 133 36.58 -26.52 9.46
C THR A 133 35.67 -25.35 9.84
N ALA A 134 35.21 -25.32 10.96
CA ALA A 134 34.83 -24.71 12.16
C ALA A 134 35.35 -23.27 12.45
N ALA A 135 34.52 -22.60 13.33
CA ALA A 135 34.84 -21.50 14.26
C ALA A 135 34.97 -20.10 13.64
N SER A 136 34.46 -19.02 14.20
CA SER A 136 34.20 -18.60 15.58
C SER A 136 33.42 -17.29 15.54
N ALA A 137 32.57 -17.04 16.53
CA ALA A 137 32.10 -15.71 16.93
C ALA A 137 33.18 -15.01 17.80
N PRO A 138 33.11 -13.69 17.99
CA PRO A 138 32.99 -13.12 19.33
C PRO A 138 31.92 -12.02 19.40
N GLU A 139 31.02 -12.02 20.36
CA GLU A 139 30.97 -11.39 21.68
C GLU A 139 31.24 -9.87 21.74
N SER A 140 30.12 -9.21 22.17
CA SER A 140 29.99 -8.15 23.17
C SER A 140 30.90 -6.90 23.12
N GLU A 141 30.25 -5.74 23.15
CA GLU A 141 30.49 -4.79 24.26
C GLU A 141 29.40 -3.72 24.38
N THR A 142 28.79 -3.74 25.54
CA THR A 142 27.99 -2.69 26.15
C THR A 142 28.85 -1.48 26.47
N LYS A 143 28.39 -0.25 26.20
CA LYS A 143 28.77 0.90 27.00
C LYS A 143 27.62 1.88 27.18
N SER A 144 27.22 1.92 28.42
CA SER A 144 26.36 2.89 29.09
C SER A 144 27.08 4.23 29.30
N ALA A 145 26.25 5.26 29.53
CA ALA A 145 26.50 6.50 30.28
C ALA A 145 26.71 7.79 29.47
N LYS A 146 25.85 8.68 29.48
CA LYS A 146 25.57 9.82 30.37
C LYS A 146 24.44 10.68 29.79
#